data_d231841d463abb2508990a15d0fef6cd
#
_entry.id   d231841d463abb2508990a15d0fef6cd
#
_cell.length_a   1.000
_cell.length_b   1.000
_cell.length_c   1.000
_cell.angle_alpha   90.00
_cell.angle_beta   90.00
_cell.angle_gamma   90.00
#
_symmetry.space_group_name_H-M   'P 1'
#
loop_
_entity.id
_entity.type
_entity.pdbx_description
1 polymer ?
#
loop_
_entity_poly.entity_id
_entity_poly.type
_entity_poly.pdbx_seq_one_letter_code
_entity_poly.pdbx_strand_id
1 'polypeptide(L)'
;MKKFFSLMAAMAILLSVTAFVGCSDDSKRSKYTIEGTLDVANRTINAKMELDFYNDTQSELETLAFHLYPNAYKEGGSLTGADTSAAFSQGKSFGKIDVSGVTVDGKEARFEIEGDIMTVAIPAVMPTQRTSVSMNFSVLLPQAAHRLGYLEGKYNLGNWYPVLCAFDTEWKTHPYYVFGDPFDSTVADYRVSLSYPEELKAVSTGGVGENGVLNVSADNVRDFAVVIGDFNIKSANVNGIKINYCTEGEEDYTPLITEAITFFSDMFGNYAYKEYSVVKTAFYSGGMEYPALCYISDVLDEKAAEEVIIHETAHQWWYAAVGNDQVNEAWLDEGLTEYSTTVFYEKHPDYGVKRESRIADSLTSYSLYCEIYAHGEQQPMRKCVGDYVNNAEYTFNAYVRGQIMLDSTRILIGDGAFFDGLKLYYKLYSGKVAKAEDFVGAMEKASGRNLQSYFEGWLSGKAHLYSVS
;
A
#
# COMPACT_ATOMS: atom_id res chain seq x y z
N MET A 1 77.96 -9.46 -18.35
CA MET A 1 77.50 -9.23 -19.71
C MET A 1 76.13 -9.77 -19.86
N LYS A 2 75.27 -9.03 -20.41
CA LYS A 2 73.81 -9.19 -20.64
C LYS A 2 72.92 -9.15 -19.38
N LYS A 3 72.32 -7.98 -19.20
CA LYS A 3 71.21 -7.65 -18.28
C LYS A 3 69.92 -8.32 -18.81
N PHE A 4 69.18 -9.01 -17.94
CA PHE A 4 67.78 -9.33 -18.19
C PHE A 4 66.93 -8.40 -17.32
N PHE A 5 66.17 -7.54 -17.97
CA PHE A 5 65.08 -6.81 -17.34
C PHE A 5 63.86 -7.71 -17.27
N SER A 6 63.37 -7.94 -16.06
CA SER A 6 62.10 -8.55 -15.82
C SER A 6 61.03 -7.49 -15.66
N LEU A 7 60.11 -7.41 -16.60
CA LEU A 7 58.97 -6.54 -16.62
C LEU A 7 57.82 -7.21 -15.83
N MET A 8 57.59 -6.80 -14.59
CA MET A 8 56.37 -7.18 -13.87
C MET A 8 55.24 -6.30 -14.35
N ALA A 9 54.33 -6.88 -15.16
CA ALA A 9 53.07 -6.25 -15.49
C ALA A 9 52.11 -6.44 -14.30
N ALA A 10 51.79 -5.33 -13.60
CA ALA A 10 50.73 -5.28 -12.64
C ALA A 10 49.39 -5.28 -13.37
N MET A 11 48.69 -6.41 -13.30
CA MET A 11 47.35 -6.57 -13.81
C MET A 11 46.37 -5.99 -12.79
N ALA A 12 45.97 -4.76 -13.00
CA ALA A 12 44.88 -4.12 -12.25
C ALA A 12 43.55 -4.77 -12.67
N ILE A 13 43.01 -5.64 -11.83
CA ILE A 13 41.65 -6.15 -11.99
C ILE A 13 40.71 -5.03 -11.55
N LEU A 14 40.17 -4.28 -12.50
CA LEU A 14 38.99 -3.44 -12.28
C LEU A 14 37.80 -4.37 -12.05
N LEU A 15 37.43 -4.57 -10.78
CA LEU A 15 36.11 -5.05 -10.40
C LEU A 15 35.09 -3.96 -10.75
N SER A 16 34.52 -4.04 -11.94
CA SER A 16 33.30 -3.32 -12.26
C SER A 16 32.19 -3.93 -11.40
N VAL A 17 31.83 -3.25 -10.33
CA VAL A 17 30.57 -3.48 -9.62
C VAL A 17 29.46 -3.04 -10.57
N THR A 18 29.01 -3.95 -11.42
CA THR A 18 27.72 -3.78 -12.09
C THR A 18 26.68 -3.85 -10.99
N ALA A 19 26.10 -2.69 -10.68
CA ALA A 19 24.85 -2.64 -9.94
C ALA A 19 23.84 -3.49 -10.74
N PHE A 20 23.53 -4.68 -10.22
CA PHE A 20 22.35 -5.41 -10.64
C PHE A 20 21.16 -4.57 -10.15
N VAL A 21 20.71 -3.62 -10.97
CA VAL A 21 19.31 -3.25 -11.01
C VAL A 21 18.61 -4.54 -11.39
N GLY A 22 17.90 -5.14 -10.46
CA GLY A 22 17.10 -6.33 -10.76
C GLY A 22 16.12 -5.93 -11.84
N CYS A 23 16.40 -6.29 -13.10
CA CYS A 23 15.37 -6.32 -14.11
C CYS A 23 14.34 -7.33 -13.61
N SER A 24 13.23 -6.85 -13.06
CA SER A 24 12.05 -7.67 -12.88
C SER A 24 11.71 -8.20 -14.27
N ASP A 25 11.62 -9.52 -14.39
CA ASP A 25 11.25 -10.15 -15.66
C ASP A 25 9.76 -9.87 -15.88
N ASP A 26 9.46 -8.81 -16.64
CA ASP A 26 8.09 -8.36 -16.96
C ASP A 26 7.22 -9.48 -17.56
N SER A 27 7.85 -10.54 -18.07
CA SER A 27 7.17 -11.70 -18.58
C SER A 27 6.52 -12.57 -17.50
N LYS A 28 6.85 -12.37 -16.21
CA LYS A 28 6.42 -13.21 -15.08
C LYS A 28 5.40 -12.53 -14.15
N ARG A 29 4.75 -11.46 -14.59
CA ARG A 29 3.66 -10.81 -13.86
C ARG A 29 2.36 -10.89 -14.62
N SER A 30 1.25 -10.91 -13.90
CA SER A 30 -0.07 -10.70 -14.46
C SER A 30 -0.22 -9.28 -14.99
N LYS A 31 -1.07 -9.08 -16.02
CA LYS A 31 -1.26 -7.77 -16.65
C LYS A 31 -2.74 -7.44 -16.75
N TYR A 32 -3.10 -6.28 -16.22
CA TYR A 32 -4.43 -5.70 -16.34
C TYR A 32 -4.46 -4.71 -17.50
N THR A 33 -5.48 -4.82 -18.35
CA THR A 33 -5.88 -3.78 -19.28
C THR A 33 -7.31 -3.37 -18.94
N ILE A 34 -7.51 -2.10 -18.55
CA ILE A 34 -8.82 -1.59 -18.14
C ILE A 34 -9.16 -0.38 -19.00
N GLU A 35 -10.33 -0.43 -19.65
CA GLU A 35 -10.87 0.66 -20.47
C GLU A 35 -12.25 1.03 -19.94
N GLY A 36 -12.46 2.30 -19.60
CA GLY A 36 -13.71 2.72 -18.97
C GLY A 36 -14.08 4.17 -19.17
N THR A 37 -15.24 4.51 -18.63
CA THR A 37 -15.78 5.87 -18.65
C THR A 37 -16.48 6.17 -17.33
N LEU A 38 -16.18 7.34 -16.75
CA LEU A 38 -16.92 7.90 -15.62
C LEU A 38 -18.14 8.67 -16.13
N ASP A 39 -19.32 8.19 -15.80
CA ASP A 39 -20.60 8.88 -15.99
C ASP A 39 -20.95 9.64 -14.70
N VAL A 40 -20.64 10.92 -14.68
CA VAL A 40 -20.89 11.80 -13.52
C VAL A 40 -22.37 11.93 -13.20
N ALA A 41 -23.25 11.97 -14.23
CA ALA A 41 -24.68 12.15 -14.04
C ALA A 41 -25.33 10.95 -13.31
N ASN A 42 -24.86 9.74 -13.61
CA ASN A 42 -25.33 8.50 -12.99
C ASN A 42 -24.43 8.01 -11.85
N ARG A 43 -23.29 8.68 -11.62
CA ARG A 43 -22.28 8.29 -10.60
C ARG A 43 -21.78 6.87 -10.82
N THR A 44 -21.55 6.51 -12.07
CA THR A 44 -21.14 5.15 -12.45
C THR A 44 -19.85 5.17 -13.26
N ILE A 45 -19.07 4.12 -13.07
CA ILE A 45 -17.97 3.78 -13.97
C ILE A 45 -18.41 2.54 -14.74
N ASN A 46 -18.40 2.64 -16.07
CA ASN A 46 -18.63 1.49 -16.94
C ASN A 46 -17.31 1.16 -17.62
N ALA A 47 -16.86 -0.08 -17.46
CA ALA A 47 -15.54 -0.48 -17.93
C ALA A 47 -15.51 -1.93 -18.43
N LYS A 48 -14.50 -2.19 -19.24
CA LYS A 48 -14.04 -3.53 -19.60
C LYS A 48 -12.66 -3.76 -19.00
N MET A 49 -12.45 -4.96 -18.49
CA MET A 49 -11.15 -5.42 -17.99
C MET A 49 -10.73 -6.68 -18.74
N GLU A 50 -9.44 -6.75 -19.05
CA GLU A 50 -8.76 -7.96 -19.48
C GLU A 50 -7.59 -8.21 -18.53
N LEU A 51 -7.52 -9.40 -17.93
CA LEU A 51 -6.42 -9.89 -17.11
C LEU A 51 -5.69 -10.99 -17.88
N ASP A 52 -4.47 -10.70 -18.33
CA ASP A 52 -3.52 -11.73 -18.76
C ASP A 52 -2.85 -12.30 -17.50
N PHE A 53 -3.47 -13.32 -16.93
CA PHE A 53 -3.04 -13.97 -15.70
C PHE A 53 -1.78 -14.80 -15.94
N TYR A 54 -0.77 -14.63 -15.10
CA TYR A 54 0.41 -15.49 -15.03
C TYR A 54 0.38 -16.28 -13.72
N ASN A 55 0.40 -17.61 -13.81
CA ASN A 55 0.46 -18.43 -12.60
C ASN A 55 1.90 -18.46 -12.05
N ASP A 56 2.19 -17.57 -11.10
CA ASP A 56 3.46 -17.50 -10.36
C ASP A 56 3.49 -18.41 -9.13
N THR A 57 2.40 -19.15 -8.88
CA THR A 57 2.30 -20.10 -7.77
C THR A 57 3.01 -21.43 -8.09
N GLN A 58 3.10 -22.31 -7.10
CA GLN A 58 3.60 -23.67 -7.29
C GLN A 58 2.46 -24.68 -7.53
N SER A 59 1.22 -24.22 -7.63
CA SER A 59 0.02 -25.06 -7.74
C SER A 59 -0.61 -24.98 -9.14
N GLU A 60 -1.20 -26.06 -9.59
CA GLU A 60 -2.14 -26.05 -10.71
C GLU A 60 -3.43 -25.36 -10.24
N LEU A 61 -3.95 -24.42 -11.04
CA LEU A 61 -5.14 -23.64 -10.72
C LEU A 61 -6.23 -23.91 -11.74
N GLU A 62 -7.45 -24.21 -11.26
CA GLU A 62 -8.66 -24.41 -12.04
C GLU A 62 -9.72 -23.33 -11.80
N THR A 63 -9.40 -22.38 -10.92
CA THR A 63 -10.23 -21.21 -10.61
C THR A 63 -9.36 -19.97 -10.40
N LEU A 64 -9.92 -18.78 -10.70
CA LEU A 64 -9.38 -17.50 -10.22
C LEU A 64 -10.41 -16.85 -9.29
N ALA A 65 -9.96 -16.30 -8.18
CA ALA A 65 -10.81 -15.55 -7.27
C ALA A 65 -10.48 -14.05 -7.35
N PHE A 66 -11.53 -13.22 -7.26
CA PHE A 66 -11.41 -11.77 -7.33
C PHE A 66 -12.16 -11.13 -6.16
N HIS A 67 -11.55 -10.16 -5.53
CA HIS A 67 -12.26 -9.23 -4.66
C HIS A 67 -13.09 -8.25 -5.50
N LEU A 68 -14.34 -8.10 -5.13
CA LEU A 68 -15.26 -7.10 -5.65
C LEU A 68 -15.51 -6.05 -4.54
N TYR A 69 -14.46 -5.36 -4.12
CA TYR A 69 -14.46 -4.44 -2.98
C TYR A 69 -15.59 -3.38 -3.00
N PRO A 70 -16.08 -2.88 -4.17
CA PRO A 70 -17.23 -1.99 -4.18
C PRO A 70 -18.50 -2.59 -3.59
N ASN A 71 -18.62 -3.93 -3.48
CA ASN A 71 -19.75 -4.59 -2.86
C ASN A 71 -19.82 -4.43 -1.32
N ALA A 72 -18.74 -4.00 -0.68
CA ALA A 72 -18.76 -3.61 0.73
C ALA A 72 -19.72 -2.42 1.00
N TYR A 73 -19.97 -1.59 -0.04
CA TYR A 73 -20.86 -0.43 0.02
C TYR A 73 -22.34 -0.75 -0.34
N LYS A 74 -22.70 -2.02 -0.60
CA LYS A 74 -24.09 -2.41 -0.81
C LYS A 74 -24.93 -2.17 0.43
N GLU A 75 -26.23 -2.04 0.25
CA GLU A 75 -27.18 -2.14 1.36
C GLU A 75 -27.00 -3.48 2.07
N GLY A 76 -26.68 -3.43 3.37
CA GLY A 76 -26.33 -4.62 4.15
C GLY A 76 -24.87 -5.10 3.97
N GLY A 77 -24.04 -4.41 3.20
CA GLY A 77 -22.61 -4.68 3.09
C GLY A 77 -21.84 -4.28 4.35
N SER A 78 -20.58 -4.69 4.45
CA SER A 78 -19.76 -4.52 5.65
C SER A 78 -19.59 -3.06 6.09
N LEU A 79 -19.50 -2.12 5.13
CA LEU A 79 -19.34 -0.69 5.43
C LEU A 79 -20.64 0.03 5.80
N THR A 80 -21.81 -0.53 5.49
CA THR A 80 -23.09 0.13 5.77
C THR A 80 -23.64 -0.15 7.16
N GLY A 81 -23.08 -1.11 7.88
CA GLY A 81 -23.47 -1.48 9.24
C GLY A 81 -22.55 -0.93 10.35
N ALA A 82 -21.37 -0.44 9.98
CA ALA A 82 -20.35 0.02 10.91
C ALA A 82 -20.50 1.50 11.27
N ASP A 83 -19.74 1.96 12.27
CA ASP A 83 -19.62 3.38 12.61
C ASP A 83 -18.74 4.11 11.59
N THR A 84 -19.30 4.27 10.38
CA THR A 84 -18.71 5.00 9.25
C THR A 84 -19.36 6.36 9.07
N SER A 85 -19.94 6.91 10.12
CA SER A 85 -20.68 8.19 10.09
C SER A 85 -19.88 9.33 9.48
N ALA A 86 -18.58 9.40 9.73
CA ALA A 86 -17.70 10.41 9.14
C ALA A 86 -17.58 10.26 7.61
N ALA A 87 -17.43 9.04 7.10
CA ALA A 87 -17.38 8.78 5.66
C ALA A 87 -18.71 9.12 4.95
N PHE A 88 -19.83 8.92 5.63
CA PHE A 88 -21.18 9.19 5.10
C PHE A 88 -21.81 10.44 5.69
N SER A 89 -21.07 11.54 5.79
CA SER A 89 -21.51 12.80 6.39
C SER A 89 -22.77 13.41 5.75
N GLN A 90 -23.03 13.11 4.47
CA GLN A 90 -24.24 13.54 3.75
C GLN A 90 -25.41 12.54 3.83
N GLY A 91 -25.32 11.54 4.69
CA GLY A 91 -26.31 10.49 4.88
C GLY A 91 -25.96 9.18 4.19
N LYS A 92 -26.75 8.13 4.46
CA LYS A 92 -26.51 6.79 3.89
C LYS A 92 -26.58 6.82 2.36
N SER A 93 -25.54 6.31 1.75
CA SER A 93 -25.45 6.11 0.31
C SER A 93 -24.85 4.74 0.03
N PHE A 94 -25.29 4.11 -1.06
CA PHE A 94 -24.87 2.76 -1.40
C PHE A 94 -24.10 2.77 -2.71
N GLY A 95 -23.14 1.84 -2.79
CA GLY A 95 -22.36 1.55 -3.97
C GLY A 95 -22.35 0.05 -4.26
N LYS A 96 -21.90 -0.35 -5.42
CA LYS A 96 -21.74 -1.76 -5.79
C LYS A 96 -20.92 -1.92 -7.06
N ILE A 97 -20.51 -3.13 -7.34
CA ILE A 97 -20.02 -3.53 -8.66
C ILE A 97 -20.89 -4.65 -9.23
N ASP A 98 -21.30 -4.50 -10.48
CA ASP A 98 -21.97 -5.53 -11.26
C ASP A 98 -20.99 -6.03 -12.34
N VAL A 99 -20.83 -7.36 -12.47
CA VAL A 99 -19.92 -7.99 -13.44
C VAL A 99 -20.74 -8.80 -14.45
N SER A 100 -20.33 -8.78 -15.71
CA SER A 100 -20.99 -9.50 -16.79
C SER A 100 -20.03 -9.85 -17.94
N GLY A 101 -20.45 -10.75 -18.82
CA GLY A 101 -19.71 -11.09 -20.04
C GLY A 101 -18.33 -11.69 -19.76
N VAL A 102 -18.22 -12.51 -18.69
CA VAL A 102 -16.96 -13.15 -18.31
C VAL A 102 -16.56 -14.20 -19.34
N THR A 103 -15.35 -14.07 -19.86
CA THR A 103 -14.77 -15.04 -20.79
C THR A 103 -13.38 -15.44 -20.34
N VAL A 104 -13.00 -16.69 -20.63
CA VAL A 104 -11.65 -17.22 -20.44
C VAL A 104 -11.13 -17.69 -21.78
N ASP A 105 -9.97 -17.19 -22.22
CA ASP A 105 -9.38 -17.44 -23.53
C ASP A 105 -10.41 -17.22 -24.67
N GLY A 106 -11.22 -16.16 -24.54
CA GLY A 106 -12.26 -15.77 -25.51
C GLY A 106 -13.54 -16.63 -25.51
N LYS A 107 -13.70 -17.58 -24.59
CA LYS A 107 -14.88 -18.41 -24.43
C LYS A 107 -15.65 -18.03 -23.19
N GLU A 108 -16.99 -18.05 -23.25
CA GLU A 108 -17.85 -17.80 -22.08
C GLU A 108 -17.47 -18.73 -20.91
N ALA A 109 -17.31 -18.15 -19.74
CA ALA A 109 -16.90 -18.85 -18.54
C ALA A 109 -17.99 -18.82 -17.45
N ARG A 110 -18.02 -19.87 -16.63
CA ARG A 110 -18.86 -19.88 -15.42
C ARG A 110 -18.19 -19.07 -14.33
N PHE A 111 -18.97 -18.27 -13.64
CA PHE A 111 -18.53 -17.56 -12.45
C PHE A 111 -19.64 -17.49 -11.42
N GLU A 112 -19.26 -17.34 -10.17
CA GLU A 112 -20.17 -17.19 -9.03
C GLU A 112 -19.72 -15.99 -8.20
N ILE A 113 -20.68 -15.27 -7.61
CA ILE A 113 -20.42 -14.12 -6.74
C ILE A 113 -21.07 -14.40 -5.39
N GLU A 114 -20.28 -14.41 -4.34
CA GLU A 114 -20.73 -14.53 -2.95
C GLU A 114 -20.21 -13.30 -2.18
N GLY A 115 -21.12 -12.42 -1.75
CA GLY A 115 -20.73 -11.17 -1.07
C GLY A 115 -19.90 -10.24 -1.98
N ASP A 116 -18.65 -10.08 -1.58
CA ASP A 116 -17.62 -9.28 -2.27
C ASP A 116 -16.52 -10.13 -2.92
N ILE A 117 -16.77 -11.44 -3.06
CA ILE A 117 -15.87 -12.37 -3.75
C ILE A 117 -16.53 -12.92 -5.02
N MET A 118 -15.75 -12.93 -6.11
CA MET A 118 -16.13 -13.60 -7.36
C MET A 118 -15.14 -14.72 -7.67
N THR A 119 -15.65 -15.90 -7.97
CA THR A 119 -14.85 -17.06 -8.42
C THR A 119 -15.16 -17.37 -9.86
N VAL A 120 -14.15 -17.46 -10.72
CA VAL A 120 -14.23 -17.78 -12.14
C VAL A 120 -13.61 -19.15 -12.39
N ALA A 121 -14.36 -20.06 -13.02
CA ALA A 121 -13.82 -21.35 -13.47
C ALA A 121 -12.93 -21.14 -14.70
N ILE A 122 -11.71 -21.69 -14.67
CA ILE A 122 -10.74 -21.64 -15.77
C ILE A 122 -10.29 -23.03 -16.18
N PRO A 123 -9.81 -23.25 -17.42
CA PRO A 123 -9.02 -24.43 -17.74
C PRO A 123 -7.82 -24.52 -16.80
N ALA A 124 -7.36 -25.74 -16.49
CA ALA A 124 -6.19 -25.93 -15.61
C ALA A 124 -4.98 -25.15 -16.14
N VAL A 125 -4.45 -24.27 -15.28
CA VAL A 125 -3.25 -23.44 -15.55
C VAL A 125 -2.12 -23.90 -14.65
N MET A 126 -1.12 -24.52 -15.24
CA MET A 126 0.07 -25.01 -14.53
C MET A 126 0.94 -23.83 -14.09
N PRO A 127 1.82 -24.02 -13.07
CA PRO A 127 2.85 -23.05 -12.75
C PRO A 127 3.60 -22.53 -13.99
N THR A 128 3.83 -21.22 -14.04
CA THR A 128 4.48 -20.49 -15.15
C THR A 128 3.67 -20.40 -16.46
N GLN A 129 2.45 -20.90 -16.48
CA GLN A 129 1.54 -20.74 -17.63
C GLN A 129 0.66 -19.49 -17.48
N ARG A 130 -0.04 -19.15 -18.57
CA ARG A 130 -0.93 -17.99 -18.64
C ARG A 130 -2.32 -18.42 -19.11
N THR A 131 -3.31 -17.61 -18.72
CA THR A 131 -4.66 -17.62 -19.28
C THR A 131 -5.20 -16.19 -19.29
N SER A 132 -6.07 -15.86 -20.24
CA SER A 132 -6.69 -14.53 -20.32
C SER A 132 -8.12 -14.59 -19.79
N VAL A 133 -8.45 -13.69 -18.87
CA VAL A 133 -9.83 -13.48 -18.38
C VAL A 133 -10.28 -12.09 -18.78
N SER A 134 -11.42 -11.98 -19.47
CA SER A 134 -12.02 -10.70 -19.84
C SER A 134 -13.43 -10.61 -19.28
N MET A 135 -13.80 -9.39 -18.84
CA MET A 135 -15.12 -9.12 -18.27
C MET A 135 -15.51 -7.65 -18.47
N ASN A 136 -16.83 -7.39 -18.49
CA ASN A 136 -17.36 -6.04 -18.35
C ASN A 136 -17.81 -5.84 -16.91
N PHE A 137 -17.67 -4.62 -16.41
CA PHE A 137 -18.18 -4.28 -15.09
C PHE A 137 -18.70 -2.85 -15.03
N SER A 138 -19.61 -2.62 -14.09
CA SER A 138 -20.16 -1.30 -13.79
C SER A 138 -20.10 -1.07 -12.29
N VAL A 139 -19.51 0.05 -11.87
CA VAL A 139 -19.43 0.45 -10.47
C VAL A 139 -20.36 1.62 -10.21
N LEU A 140 -21.32 1.45 -9.32
CA LEU A 140 -22.09 2.55 -8.74
C LEU A 140 -21.30 3.12 -7.56
N LEU A 141 -20.95 4.42 -7.62
CA LEU A 141 -20.21 5.10 -6.58
C LEU A 141 -21.14 5.54 -5.44
N PRO A 142 -20.83 5.22 -4.18
CA PRO A 142 -21.55 5.78 -3.04
C PRO A 142 -21.22 7.26 -2.86
N GLN A 143 -22.14 8.05 -2.28
CA GLN A 143 -21.81 9.39 -1.81
C GLN A 143 -21.10 9.28 -0.46
N ALA A 144 -19.77 9.21 -0.50
CA ALA A 144 -18.94 8.94 0.65
C ALA A 144 -17.55 9.57 0.52
N ALA A 145 -17.04 10.11 1.62
CA ALA A 145 -15.63 10.49 1.76
C ALA A 145 -14.82 9.26 2.17
N HIS A 146 -14.61 8.32 1.24
CA HIS A 146 -13.95 7.05 1.52
C HIS A 146 -12.98 6.67 0.39
N ARG A 147 -12.35 5.50 0.49
CA ARG A 147 -11.48 4.94 -0.56
C ARG A 147 -12.17 4.86 -1.91
N LEU A 148 -13.44 4.47 -1.92
CA LEU A 148 -14.32 4.50 -3.09
C LEU A 148 -15.53 5.38 -2.79
N GLY A 149 -15.80 6.37 -3.66
CA GLY A 149 -16.96 7.24 -3.49
C GLY A 149 -16.84 8.55 -4.26
N TYR A 150 -17.85 9.38 -4.10
CA TYR A 150 -17.81 10.76 -4.59
C TYR A 150 -18.35 11.70 -3.52
N LEU A 151 -17.72 12.83 -3.36
CA LEU A 151 -18.18 13.90 -2.49
C LEU A 151 -17.65 15.24 -2.98
N GLU A 152 -18.51 16.28 -3.02
CA GLU A 152 -18.13 17.66 -3.34
C GLU A 152 -17.29 17.79 -4.64
N GLY A 153 -17.70 17.07 -5.70
CA GLY A 153 -17.01 17.12 -7.00
C GLY A 153 -15.75 16.26 -7.11
N LYS A 154 -15.35 15.58 -6.04
CA LYS A 154 -14.22 14.65 -6.01
C LYS A 154 -14.72 13.20 -6.11
N TYR A 155 -14.03 12.41 -6.92
CA TYR A 155 -14.31 10.99 -7.15
C TYR A 155 -13.10 10.18 -6.79
N ASN A 156 -13.18 9.43 -5.70
CA ASN A 156 -12.14 8.52 -5.23
C ASN A 156 -12.41 7.11 -5.78
N LEU A 157 -11.48 6.55 -6.50
CA LEU A 157 -11.57 5.25 -7.14
C LEU A 157 -10.46 4.33 -6.61
N GLY A 158 -10.51 3.99 -5.33
CA GLY A 158 -9.67 2.97 -4.71
C GLY A 158 -10.32 1.60 -4.87
N ASN A 159 -9.56 0.59 -5.34
CA ASN A 159 -10.01 -0.81 -5.48
C ASN A 159 -11.36 -0.94 -6.24
N TRP A 160 -11.52 -0.16 -7.31
CA TRP A 160 -12.77 0.05 -8.05
C TRP A 160 -13.08 -0.99 -9.13
N TYR A 161 -12.16 -1.90 -9.39
CA TYR A 161 -12.25 -2.96 -10.40
C TYR A 161 -12.16 -4.33 -9.73
N PRO A 162 -12.46 -5.46 -10.43
CA PRO A 162 -12.23 -6.80 -9.88
C PRO A 162 -10.74 -7.05 -9.65
N VAL A 163 -10.33 -7.13 -8.37
CA VAL A 163 -8.94 -7.31 -7.95
C VAL A 163 -8.67 -8.80 -7.72
N LEU A 164 -7.69 -9.38 -8.41
CA LEU A 164 -7.28 -10.77 -8.21
C LEU A 164 -6.83 -10.98 -6.77
N CYS A 165 -7.42 -11.95 -6.08
CA CYS A 165 -7.03 -12.33 -4.73
C CYS A 165 -5.57 -12.82 -4.72
N ALA A 166 -4.87 -12.63 -3.63
CA ALA A 166 -3.60 -13.31 -3.41
C ALA A 166 -3.82 -14.82 -3.22
N PHE A 167 -2.81 -15.61 -3.58
CA PHE A 167 -2.81 -17.06 -3.42
C PHE A 167 -1.59 -17.50 -2.60
N ASP A 168 -1.82 -18.35 -1.61
CA ASP A 168 -0.74 -19.05 -0.90
C ASP A 168 -0.90 -20.57 -1.14
N THR A 169 -1.63 -21.28 -0.29
CA THR A 169 -2.09 -22.67 -0.52
C THR A 169 -3.53 -22.69 -1.05
N GLU A 170 -4.24 -21.60 -0.89
CA GLU A 170 -5.60 -21.34 -1.37
C GLU A 170 -5.75 -19.85 -1.69
N TRP A 171 -6.83 -19.48 -2.39
CA TRP A 171 -7.17 -18.09 -2.63
C TRP A 171 -7.55 -17.40 -1.32
N LYS A 172 -6.97 -16.24 -1.05
CA LYS A 172 -7.31 -15.44 0.13
C LYS A 172 -8.58 -14.65 -0.13
N THR A 173 -9.71 -15.25 0.19
CA THR A 173 -11.07 -14.73 -0.07
C THR A 173 -11.70 -14.13 1.18
N HIS A 174 -10.93 -13.37 1.97
CA HIS A 174 -11.47 -12.66 3.12
C HIS A 174 -12.46 -11.56 2.69
N PRO A 175 -13.49 -11.24 3.51
CA PRO A 175 -14.40 -10.14 3.22
C PRO A 175 -13.70 -8.78 3.37
N TYR A 176 -14.34 -7.72 2.89
CA TYR A 176 -13.90 -6.36 3.20
C TYR A 176 -14.13 -6.08 4.69
N TYR A 177 -13.06 -5.89 5.45
CA TYR A 177 -13.11 -5.54 6.86
C TYR A 177 -13.28 -4.02 7.04
N VAL A 178 -13.95 -3.64 8.14
CA VAL A 178 -14.26 -2.22 8.43
C VAL A 178 -13.07 -1.47 9.01
N PHE A 179 -12.23 -2.18 9.76
CA PHE A 179 -11.03 -1.62 10.37
C PHE A 179 -9.82 -2.00 9.53
N GLY A 180 -8.82 -1.13 9.57
CA GLY A 180 -7.56 -1.34 8.87
C GLY A 180 -7.69 -1.32 7.35
N ASP A 181 -6.69 -1.91 6.70
CA ASP A 181 -6.57 -2.03 5.27
C ASP A 181 -6.80 -3.49 4.88
N PRO A 182 -7.99 -3.81 4.32
CA PRO A 182 -8.37 -5.19 4.02
C PRO A 182 -7.80 -5.65 2.67
N PHE A 183 -6.54 -5.29 2.38
CA PHE A 183 -5.93 -5.57 1.09
C PHE A 183 -4.84 -6.62 1.21
N ASP A 184 -4.84 -7.54 0.26
CA ASP A 184 -3.84 -8.57 0.12
C ASP A 184 -3.76 -8.89 -1.38
N SER A 185 -2.84 -8.23 -2.08
CA SER A 185 -2.68 -8.37 -3.52
C SER A 185 -1.21 -8.56 -3.90
N THR A 186 -0.99 -9.32 -4.96
CA THR A 186 0.31 -9.45 -5.60
C THR A 186 0.54 -8.32 -6.59
N VAL A 187 1.77 -8.06 -6.94
CA VAL A 187 2.11 -7.05 -7.95
C VAL A 187 1.69 -7.49 -9.34
N ALA A 188 1.22 -6.53 -10.15
CA ALA A 188 0.85 -6.71 -11.54
C ALA A 188 1.30 -5.49 -12.37
N ASP A 189 1.17 -5.59 -13.68
CA ASP A 189 1.35 -4.48 -14.61
C ASP A 189 -0.02 -3.99 -15.07
N TYR A 190 -0.22 -2.68 -15.12
CA TYR A 190 -1.49 -2.05 -15.45
C TYR A 190 -1.38 -1.17 -16.70
N ARG A 191 -2.41 -1.25 -17.56
CA ARG A 191 -2.66 -0.35 -18.67
C ARG A 191 -4.10 0.13 -18.52
N VAL A 192 -4.27 1.41 -18.20
CA VAL A 192 -5.58 1.96 -17.85
C VAL A 192 -5.91 3.14 -18.75
N SER A 193 -7.07 3.07 -19.40
CA SER A 193 -7.68 4.14 -20.15
C SER A 193 -9.04 4.47 -19.56
N LEU A 194 -9.22 5.69 -19.05
CA LEU A 194 -10.47 6.14 -18.43
C LEU A 194 -10.86 7.50 -19.00
N SER A 195 -12.06 7.61 -19.57
CA SER A 195 -12.63 8.88 -20.00
C SER A 195 -13.43 9.51 -18.86
N TYR A 196 -13.33 10.82 -18.73
CA TYR A 196 -14.01 11.62 -17.71
C TYR A 196 -14.30 13.04 -18.26
N PRO A 197 -15.12 13.89 -17.60
CA PRO A 197 -15.37 15.26 -18.06
C PRO A 197 -14.08 16.07 -18.21
N GLU A 198 -13.96 16.77 -19.35
CA GLU A 198 -12.73 17.49 -19.74
C GLU A 198 -12.32 18.61 -18.76
N GLU A 199 -13.30 19.18 -18.06
CA GLU A 199 -13.09 20.22 -17.03
C GLU A 199 -12.41 19.70 -15.74
N LEU A 200 -12.40 18.37 -15.53
CA LEU A 200 -11.78 17.74 -14.37
C LEU A 200 -10.35 17.29 -14.67
N LYS A 201 -9.62 16.92 -13.62
CA LYS A 201 -8.30 16.28 -13.69
C LYS A 201 -8.39 14.90 -13.09
N ALA A 202 -7.72 13.93 -13.69
CA ALA A 202 -7.53 12.60 -13.12
C ALA A 202 -6.08 12.43 -12.70
N VAL A 203 -5.87 11.94 -11.49
CA VAL A 203 -4.56 11.61 -10.92
C VAL A 203 -4.59 10.14 -10.49
N SER A 204 -3.58 9.38 -10.84
CA SER A 204 -3.61 7.92 -10.66
C SER A 204 -2.26 7.34 -10.26
N THR A 205 -2.26 6.08 -9.86
CA THR A 205 -1.07 5.23 -9.68
C THR A 205 -0.10 5.28 -10.88
N GLY A 206 -0.60 5.50 -12.11
CA GLY A 206 0.22 5.57 -13.33
C GLY A 206 0.55 6.97 -13.80
N GLY A 207 0.09 8.01 -13.10
CA GLY A 207 0.32 9.42 -13.46
C GLY A 207 -0.97 10.22 -13.65
N VAL A 208 -0.84 11.34 -14.35
CA VAL A 208 -1.91 12.35 -14.51
C VAL A 208 -2.53 12.25 -15.89
N GLY A 209 -3.87 12.34 -15.95
CA GLY A 209 -4.65 12.41 -17.20
C GLY A 209 -4.75 13.81 -17.75
N GLU A 210 -4.99 13.93 -19.06
CA GLU A 210 -5.10 15.19 -19.76
C GLU A 210 -6.33 15.20 -20.67
N ASN A 211 -6.97 16.37 -20.81
CA ASN A 211 -8.08 16.60 -21.76
C ASN A 211 -9.24 15.57 -21.62
N GLY A 212 -9.64 15.27 -20.39
CA GLY A 212 -10.74 14.33 -20.14
C GLY A 212 -10.40 12.86 -20.38
N VAL A 213 -9.12 12.52 -20.55
CA VAL A 213 -8.65 11.14 -20.73
C VAL A 213 -7.45 10.84 -19.83
N LEU A 214 -7.57 9.81 -19.03
CA LEU A 214 -6.46 9.13 -18.39
C LEU A 214 -5.99 8.00 -19.32
N ASN A 215 -4.75 7.99 -19.76
CA ASN A 215 -4.17 6.90 -20.54
C ASN A 215 -2.75 6.66 -20.04
N VAL A 216 -2.63 5.73 -19.11
CA VAL A 216 -1.41 5.53 -18.33
C VAL A 216 -1.03 4.06 -18.19
N SER A 217 0.21 3.86 -17.78
CA SER A 217 0.72 2.55 -17.40
C SER A 217 1.43 2.61 -16.06
N ALA A 218 1.24 1.57 -15.26
CA ALA A 218 1.95 1.34 -14.02
C ALA A 218 2.46 -0.10 -14.00
N ASP A 219 3.76 -0.28 -13.81
CA ASP A 219 4.36 -1.60 -13.81
C ASP A 219 4.80 -1.96 -12.39
N ASN A 220 4.63 -3.24 -12.02
CA ASN A 220 5.05 -3.77 -10.73
C ASN A 220 4.37 -3.05 -9.54
N VAL A 221 3.07 -2.81 -9.62
CA VAL A 221 2.25 -2.21 -8.55
C VAL A 221 1.21 -3.22 -8.05
N ARG A 222 0.84 -3.13 -6.76
CA ARG A 222 -0.06 -4.12 -6.18
C ARG A 222 -1.55 -3.76 -6.31
N ASP A 223 -1.87 -2.51 -6.58
CA ASP A 223 -3.20 -2.08 -6.98
C ASP A 223 -3.13 -0.79 -7.81
N PHE A 224 -4.29 -0.32 -8.30
CA PHE A 224 -4.39 0.84 -9.15
C PHE A 224 -5.57 1.72 -8.73
N ALA A 225 -5.25 2.89 -8.22
CA ALA A 225 -6.22 3.89 -7.80
C ALA A 225 -6.24 5.12 -8.72
N VAL A 226 -7.37 5.82 -8.71
CA VAL A 226 -7.56 7.08 -9.43
C VAL A 226 -8.33 8.05 -8.53
N VAL A 227 -7.99 9.32 -8.59
CA VAL A 227 -8.81 10.42 -8.04
C VAL A 227 -9.13 11.37 -9.17
N ILE A 228 -10.40 11.78 -9.28
CA ILE A 228 -10.85 12.74 -10.29
C ILE A 228 -11.51 13.92 -9.59
N GLY A 229 -11.13 15.14 -9.95
CA GLY A 229 -11.66 16.37 -9.35
C GLY A 229 -11.14 17.63 -10.06
N ASP A 230 -11.56 18.80 -9.60
CA ASP A 230 -11.09 20.08 -10.12
C ASP A 230 -9.80 20.52 -9.36
N PHE A 231 -8.69 19.88 -9.69
CA PHE A 231 -7.42 20.04 -8.98
C PHE A 231 -6.49 21.06 -9.64
N ASN A 232 -5.87 21.90 -8.82
CA ASN A 232 -4.61 22.55 -9.10
C ASN A 232 -3.48 21.55 -8.89
N ILE A 233 -2.63 21.34 -9.90
CA ILE A 233 -1.53 20.38 -9.84
C ILE A 233 -0.21 21.15 -9.79
N LYS A 234 0.50 21.02 -8.68
CA LYS A 234 1.87 21.54 -8.50
C LYS A 234 2.86 20.41 -8.66
N SER A 235 3.92 20.61 -9.43
CA SER A 235 4.86 19.55 -9.76
C SER A 235 6.30 19.96 -9.49
N ALA A 236 7.09 18.99 -9.05
CA ALA A 236 8.54 19.07 -8.88
C ALA A 236 9.20 17.83 -9.50
N ASN A 237 10.53 17.84 -9.61
CA ASN A 237 11.30 16.67 -10.01
C ASN A 237 12.49 16.51 -9.07
N VAL A 238 12.67 15.31 -8.54
CA VAL A 238 13.80 14.96 -7.68
C VAL A 238 14.39 13.62 -8.12
N ASN A 239 15.67 13.60 -8.45
CA ASN A 239 16.39 12.38 -8.84
C ASN A 239 15.72 11.61 -10.00
N GLY A 240 15.02 12.33 -10.92
CA GLY A 240 14.29 11.73 -12.03
C GLY A 240 12.88 11.22 -11.68
N ILE A 241 12.44 11.40 -10.43
CA ILE A 241 11.08 11.11 -9.96
C ILE A 241 10.26 12.38 -10.13
N LYS A 242 9.13 12.30 -10.85
CA LYS A 242 8.16 13.37 -10.94
C LYS A 242 7.25 13.36 -9.72
N ILE A 243 7.21 14.45 -9.00
CA ILE A 243 6.34 14.66 -7.82
C ILE A 243 5.16 15.53 -8.24
N ASN A 244 3.94 15.14 -7.88
CA ASN A 244 2.75 15.97 -8.04
C ASN A 244 2.05 16.12 -6.68
N TYR A 245 1.69 17.35 -6.36
CA TYR A 245 0.74 17.64 -5.30
C TYR A 245 -0.52 18.24 -5.92
N CYS A 246 -1.68 17.64 -5.61
CA CYS A 246 -2.96 17.94 -6.24
C CYS A 246 -3.96 18.37 -5.16
N THR A 247 -4.53 19.57 -5.31
CA THR A 247 -5.47 20.16 -4.36
C THR A 247 -6.43 21.11 -5.07
N GLU A 248 -7.60 21.35 -4.52
CA GLU A 248 -8.48 22.47 -4.94
C GLU A 248 -7.99 23.81 -4.37
N GLY A 249 -7.13 23.77 -3.35
CA GLY A 249 -6.57 24.94 -2.66
C GLY A 249 -5.32 25.53 -3.33
N GLU A 250 -4.69 26.47 -2.60
CA GLU A 250 -3.47 27.16 -3.04
C GLU A 250 -2.20 26.66 -2.32
N GLU A 251 -2.35 25.79 -1.30
CA GLU A 251 -1.25 25.21 -0.55
C GLU A 251 -0.33 24.39 -1.43
N ASP A 252 0.94 24.29 -1.06
CA ASP A 252 1.98 23.59 -1.83
C ASP A 252 2.84 22.72 -0.91
N TYR A 253 2.61 21.42 -0.94
CA TYR A 253 3.41 20.44 -0.21
C TYR A 253 4.47 19.75 -1.09
N THR A 254 4.71 20.18 -2.34
CA THR A 254 5.78 19.60 -3.18
C THR A 254 7.16 19.66 -2.52
N PRO A 255 7.55 20.70 -1.75
CA PRO A 255 8.83 20.69 -1.04
C PRO A 255 8.92 19.60 0.02
N LEU A 256 7.88 19.43 0.85
CA LEU A 256 7.81 18.37 1.88
C LEU A 256 7.85 16.97 1.26
N ILE A 257 7.06 16.74 0.22
CA ILE A 257 7.02 15.44 -0.48
C ILE A 257 8.40 15.13 -1.10
N THR A 258 9.05 16.13 -1.68
CA THR A 258 10.42 16.00 -2.25
C THR A 258 11.44 15.65 -1.17
N GLU A 259 11.37 16.31 -0.02
CA GLU A 259 12.22 16.01 1.14
C GLU A 259 12.00 14.59 1.66
N ALA A 260 10.74 14.16 1.84
CA ALA A 260 10.39 12.84 2.32
C ALA A 260 10.84 11.72 1.35
N ILE A 261 10.57 11.86 0.04
CA ILE A 261 11.03 10.91 -1.00
C ILE A 261 12.55 10.81 -1.02
N THR A 262 13.26 11.94 -0.91
CA THR A 262 14.72 11.95 -0.89
C THR A 262 15.25 11.25 0.34
N PHE A 263 14.72 11.62 1.51
CA PHE A 263 15.12 11.05 2.79
C PHE A 263 14.92 9.53 2.84
N PHE A 264 13.73 9.05 2.50
CA PHE A 264 13.45 7.61 2.54
C PHE A 264 14.22 6.84 1.46
N SER A 265 14.48 7.44 0.30
CA SER A 265 15.36 6.85 -0.72
C SER A 265 16.78 6.62 -0.20
N ASP A 266 17.35 7.59 0.49
CA ASP A 266 18.70 7.51 1.08
C ASP A 266 18.73 6.53 2.27
N MET A 267 17.64 6.50 3.04
CA MET A 267 17.55 5.71 4.26
C MET A 267 17.31 4.23 3.99
N PHE A 268 16.43 3.89 3.05
CA PHE A 268 15.96 2.50 2.84
C PHE A 268 16.35 1.92 1.48
N GLY A 269 16.53 2.75 0.46
CA GLY A 269 16.80 2.37 -0.91
C GLY A 269 15.95 3.17 -1.88
N ASN A 270 16.32 3.20 -3.16
CA ASN A 270 15.68 4.03 -4.16
C ASN A 270 14.17 3.82 -4.21
N TYR A 271 13.40 4.90 -4.36
CA TYR A 271 11.99 4.86 -4.66
C TYR A 271 11.70 3.99 -5.90
N ALA A 272 10.66 3.17 -5.84
CA ALA A 272 10.45 2.10 -6.83
C ALA A 272 9.84 2.58 -8.16
N TYR A 273 9.22 3.76 -8.20
CA TYR A 273 8.43 4.23 -9.33
C TYR A 273 9.01 5.51 -9.94
N LYS A 274 8.47 5.96 -11.09
CA LYS A 274 8.96 7.16 -11.81
C LYS A 274 8.22 8.43 -11.44
N GLU A 275 7.03 8.29 -10.89
CA GLU A 275 6.14 9.38 -10.52
C GLU A 275 5.53 9.10 -9.15
N TYR A 276 5.27 10.14 -8.38
CA TYR A 276 4.57 10.07 -7.10
C TYR A 276 3.60 11.23 -7.00
N SER A 277 2.34 10.93 -6.76
CA SER A 277 1.27 11.90 -6.64
C SER A 277 0.65 11.85 -5.24
N VAL A 278 0.47 13.01 -4.64
CA VAL A 278 -0.25 13.18 -3.38
C VAL A 278 -1.47 14.05 -3.67
N VAL A 279 -2.66 13.54 -3.38
CA VAL A 279 -3.93 14.20 -3.70
C VAL A 279 -4.70 14.49 -2.44
N LYS A 280 -4.98 15.78 -2.18
CA LYS A 280 -5.89 16.20 -1.12
C LYS A 280 -7.33 16.05 -1.61
N THR A 281 -8.06 15.12 -1.02
CA THR A 281 -9.39 14.69 -1.50
C THR A 281 -10.36 14.47 -0.35
N ALA A 282 -11.65 14.32 -0.67
CA ALA A 282 -12.66 13.97 0.31
C ALA A 282 -12.41 12.56 0.88
N PHE A 283 -11.77 12.52 2.03
CA PHE A 283 -11.42 11.29 2.72
C PHE A 283 -11.64 11.47 4.24
N TYR A 284 -12.32 10.53 4.89
CA TYR A 284 -12.75 10.69 6.28
C TYR A 284 -11.63 10.42 7.31
N SER A 285 -10.57 9.74 6.92
CA SER A 285 -9.43 9.35 7.76
C SER A 285 -8.16 10.03 7.23
N GLY A 286 -7.09 10.07 7.98
CA GLY A 286 -5.83 10.77 7.64
C GLY A 286 -5.39 10.69 6.18
N GLY A 287 -4.95 9.52 5.73
CA GLY A 287 -4.49 9.27 4.36
C GLY A 287 -4.77 7.85 3.89
N MET A 288 -4.30 7.54 2.67
CA MET A 288 -4.35 6.22 2.05
C MET A 288 -3.20 6.04 1.07
N GLU A 289 -2.48 4.96 1.19
CA GLU A 289 -1.12 4.72 0.68
C GLU A 289 -1.05 3.99 -0.68
N TYR A 290 -1.96 4.21 -1.61
CA TYR A 290 -1.87 3.50 -2.90
C TYR A 290 -0.50 3.64 -3.56
N PRO A 291 -0.02 2.62 -4.31
CA PRO A 291 1.28 2.69 -4.98
C PRO A 291 1.37 3.90 -5.91
N ALA A 292 2.38 4.73 -5.71
CA ALA A 292 2.65 5.97 -6.44
C ALA A 292 1.52 7.03 -6.38
N LEU A 293 0.49 6.83 -5.56
CA LEU A 293 -0.64 7.75 -5.37
C LEU A 293 -1.12 7.68 -3.92
N CYS A 294 -1.01 8.78 -3.17
CA CYS A 294 -1.60 8.85 -1.83
C CYS A 294 -2.78 9.80 -1.78
N TYR A 295 -3.81 9.41 -1.03
CA TYR A 295 -4.88 10.33 -0.63
C TYR A 295 -4.46 11.03 0.66
N ILE A 296 -4.81 12.30 0.77
CA ILE A 296 -4.72 13.06 2.02
C ILE A 296 -6.09 13.67 2.26
N SER A 297 -6.60 13.51 3.45
CA SER A 297 -7.91 14.03 3.84
C SER A 297 -7.94 15.56 3.74
N ASP A 298 -8.98 16.10 3.11
CA ASP A 298 -9.16 17.53 2.90
C ASP A 298 -9.66 18.27 4.17
N VAL A 299 -10.00 17.55 5.23
CA VAL A 299 -10.42 18.12 6.53
C VAL A 299 -9.27 18.29 7.52
N LEU A 300 -8.04 17.85 7.18
CA LEU A 300 -6.88 18.00 8.05
C LEU A 300 -6.39 19.45 8.09
N ASP A 301 -5.99 19.90 9.28
CA ASP A 301 -5.22 21.13 9.42
C ASP A 301 -3.79 20.95 8.85
N GLU A 302 -3.05 22.05 8.70
CA GLU A 302 -1.73 22.07 8.09
C GLU A 302 -0.76 21.10 8.75
N LYS A 303 -0.69 21.08 10.09
CA LYS A 303 0.24 20.23 10.84
C LYS A 303 -0.10 18.75 10.72
N ALA A 304 -1.38 18.41 10.79
CA ALA A 304 -1.85 17.04 10.61
C ALA A 304 -1.61 16.55 9.16
N ALA A 305 -1.84 17.44 8.18
CA ALA A 305 -1.57 17.12 6.77
C ALA A 305 -0.08 16.88 6.52
N GLU A 306 0.84 17.68 7.10
CA GLU A 306 2.29 17.45 7.02
C GLU A 306 2.67 16.06 7.56
N GLU A 307 2.19 15.70 8.75
CA GLU A 307 2.49 14.41 9.36
C GLU A 307 1.96 13.24 8.53
N VAL A 308 0.72 13.34 8.05
CA VAL A 308 0.10 12.32 7.20
C VAL A 308 0.83 12.21 5.86
N ILE A 309 1.23 13.31 5.21
CA ILE A 309 2.02 13.26 3.97
C ILE A 309 3.34 12.49 4.17
N ILE A 310 4.04 12.72 5.28
CA ILE A 310 5.28 11.99 5.59
C ILE A 310 4.99 10.50 5.80
N HIS A 311 3.93 10.18 6.53
CA HIS A 311 3.48 8.82 6.80
C HIS A 311 3.13 8.09 5.49
N GLU A 312 2.23 8.62 4.68
CA GLU A 312 1.80 8.02 3.42
C GLU A 312 2.96 7.91 2.40
N THR A 313 3.94 8.83 2.48
CA THR A 313 5.15 8.73 1.66
C THR A 313 6.03 7.56 2.12
N ALA A 314 6.13 7.24 3.41
CA ALA A 314 6.90 6.10 3.90
C ALA A 314 6.27 4.75 3.50
N HIS A 315 4.95 4.67 3.36
CA HIS A 315 4.25 3.51 2.82
C HIS A 315 4.67 3.15 1.39
N GLN A 316 5.28 4.07 0.65
CA GLN A 316 5.81 3.75 -0.68
C GLN A 316 6.97 2.71 -0.62
N TRP A 317 7.60 2.55 0.55
CA TRP A 317 8.55 1.48 0.86
C TRP A 317 7.87 0.30 1.55
N TRP A 318 6.99 0.57 2.55
CA TRP A 318 6.33 -0.42 3.41
C TRP A 318 4.85 -0.52 3.07
N TYR A 319 4.48 -1.24 2.09
CA TYR A 319 3.26 -1.57 1.39
C TYR A 319 3.47 -1.51 -0.13
N ALA A 320 3.69 -0.33 -0.73
CA ALA A 320 3.73 -0.22 -2.18
C ALA A 320 4.84 -1.07 -2.80
N ALA A 321 6.08 -0.93 -2.33
CA ALA A 321 7.21 -1.72 -2.82
C ALA A 321 7.33 -3.07 -2.11
N VAL A 322 7.41 -3.09 -0.77
CA VAL A 322 7.42 -4.33 0.02
C VAL A 322 6.04 -4.53 0.59
N GLY A 323 5.25 -5.42 -0.01
CA GLY A 323 3.92 -5.74 0.47
C GLY A 323 3.92 -6.71 1.64
N ASN A 324 2.81 -6.77 2.33
CA ASN A 324 2.51 -7.69 3.41
C ASN A 324 1.07 -8.19 3.31
N ASP A 325 0.72 -9.10 4.15
CA ASP A 325 -0.66 -9.47 4.42
C ASP A 325 -1.24 -8.45 5.41
N GLN A 326 -1.84 -7.35 4.90
CA GLN A 326 -2.43 -6.30 5.74
C GLN A 326 -3.56 -6.83 6.62
N VAL A 327 -4.20 -7.93 6.23
CA VAL A 327 -5.28 -8.55 7.00
C VAL A 327 -4.77 -9.22 8.28
N ASN A 328 -3.62 -9.87 8.23
CA ASN A 328 -3.11 -10.66 9.35
C ASN A 328 -1.85 -10.11 10.00
N GLU A 329 -1.12 -9.24 9.31
CA GLU A 329 0.17 -8.69 9.76
C GLU A 329 0.25 -7.17 9.50
N ALA A 330 -0.82 -6.42 9.82
CA ALA A 330 -0.92 -4.97 9.61
C ALA A 330 0.21 -4.14 10.25
N TRP A 331 0.89 -4.64 11.27
CA TRP A 331 2.05 -3.97 11.87
C TRP A 331 3.26 -3.87 10.93
N LEU A 332 3.33 -4.75 9.88
CA LEU A 332 4.46 -4.78 8.94
C LEU A 332 4.48 -3.58 7.99
N ASP A 333 3.34 -3.00 7.70
CA ASP A 333 3.28 -1.73 7.00
C ASP A 333 3.08 -0.56 7.97
N GLU A 334 2.05 -0.58 8.79
CA GLU A 334 1.68 0.54 9.67
C GLU A 334 2.73 0.83 10.75
N GLY A 335 3.23 -0.22 11.39
CA GLY A 335 4.29 -0.06 12.40
C GLY A 335 5.60 0.45 11.81
N LEU A 336 6.00 -0.11 10.64
CA LEU A 336 7.19 0.34 9.93
C LEU A 336 7.05 1.78 9.44
N THR A 337 5.89 2.15 8.92
CA THR A 337 5.61 3.49 8.41
C THR A 337 5.56 4.52 9.53
N GLU A 338 4.88 4.21 10.63
CA GLU A 338 4.81 5.08 11.81
C GLU A 338 6.20 5.31 12.41
N TYR A 339 7.03 4.25 12.47
CA TYR A 339 8.40 4.41 12.94
C TYR A 339 9.29 5.16 11.94
N SER A 340 9.08 4.98 10.63
CA SER A 340 9.79 5.73 9.59
C SER A 340 9.47 7.22 9.65
N THR A 341 8.22 7.58 9.95
CA THR A 341 7.79 8.96 10.23
C THR A 341 8.51 9.53 11.45
N THR A 342 8.64 8.74 12.51
CA THR A 342 9.41 9.11 13.71
C THR A 342 10.89 9.33 13.39
N VAL A 343 11.50 8.48 12.56
CA VAL A 343 12.90 8.62 12.11
C VAL A 343 13.07 9.84 11.20
N PHE A 344 12.08 10.15 10.34
CA PHE A 344 12.10 11.38 9.55
C PHE A 344 12.23 12.61 10.45
N TYR A 345 11.38 12.77 11.44
CA TYR A 345 11.46 13.89 12.38
C TYR A 345 12.77 13.90 13.20
N GLU A 346 13.28 12.75 13.62
CA GLU A 346 14.58 12.66 14.30
C GLU A 346 15.73 13.27 13.46
N LYS A 347 15.66 13.07 12.14
CA LYS A 347 16.71 13.54 11.22
C LYS A 347 16.46 14.95 10.68
N HIS A 348 15.26 15.50 10.90
CA HIS A 348 14.86 16.86 10.50
C HIS A 348 14.44 17.68 11.73
N PRO A 349 15.40 18.10 12.58
CA PRO A 349 15.10 18.76 13.86
C PRO A 349 14.39 20.10 13.71
N ASP A 350 14.40 20.70 12.53
CA ASP A 350 13.73 21.97 12.23
C ASP A 350 12.20 21.88 12.36
N TYR A 351 11.63 20.68 12.24
CA TYR A 351 10.20 20.43 12.54
C TYR A 351 9.87 20.48 14.03
N GLY A 352 10.88 20.53 14.91
CA GLY A 352 10.69 20.65 16.37
C GLY A 352 10.14 19.38 17.05
N VAL A 353 10.06 18.25 16.34
CA VAL A 353 9.58 16.97 16.85
C VAL A 353 10.77 16.05 17.15
N LYS A 354 10.77 15.44 18.33
CA LYS A 354 11.87 14.55 18.77
C LYS A 354 11.40 13.10 18.84
N ARG A 355 12.27 12.18 18.43
CA ARG A 355 12.03 10.73 18.56
C ARG A 355 11.63 10.34 19.97
N GLU A 356 12.40 10.81 20.98
CA GLU A 356 12.15 10.46 22.37
C GLU A 356 10.75 10.91 22.85
N SER A 357 10.29 12.09 22.39
CA SER A 357 8.95 12.59 22.71
C SER A 357 7.87 11.72 22.06
N ARG A 358 8.01 11.41 20.76
CA ARG A 358 7.02 10.55 20.04
C ARG A 358 6.91 9.17 20.70
N ILE A 359 8.03 8.55 21.03
CA ILE A 359 8.02 7.23 21.70
C ILE A 359 7.45 7.32 23.11
N ALA A 360 7.76 8.38 23.88
CA ALA A 360 7.17 8.59 25.21
C ALA A 360 5.65 8.79 25.15
N ASP A 361 5.16 9.56 24.17
CA ASP A 361 3.73 9.77 23.92
C ASP A 361 3.04 8.46 23.53
N SER A 362 3.67 7.64 22.68
CA SER A 362 3.18 6.32 22.29
C SER A 362 3.13 5.35 23.47
N LEU A 363 4.15 5.32 24.32
CA LEU A 363 4.16 4.50 25.53
C LEU A 363 3.07 4.93 26.51
N THR A 364 2.86 6.23 26.67
CA THR A 364 1.84 6.80 27.56
C THR A 364 0.43 6.46 27.07
N SER A 365 0.16 6.70 25.78
CA SER A 365 -1.14 6.43 25.18
C SER A 365 -1.47 4.93 25.15
N TYR A 366 -0.48 4.09 24.83
CA TYR A 366 -0.67 2.64 24.89
C TYR A 366 -0.91 2.11 26.31
N SER A 367 -0.17 2.62 27.31
CA SER A 367 -0.39 2.25 28.70
C SER A 367 -1.79 2.63 29.17
N LEU A 368 -2.26 3.82 28.81
CA LEU A 368 -3.60 4.29 29.12
C LEU A 368 -4.67 3.42 28.42
N TYR A 369 -4.45 3.07 27.15
CA TYR A 369 -5.32 2.13 26.43
C TYR A 369 -5.40 0.77 27.15
N CYS A 370 -4.28 0.20 27.54
CA CYS A 370 -4.25 -1.08 28.27
C CYS A 370 -5.00 -1.02 29.59
N GLU A 371 -4.87 0.10 30.32
CA GLU A 371 -5.56 0.28 31.62
C GLU A 371 -7.06 0.42 31.46
N ILE A 372 -7.52 1.23 30.50
CA ILE A 372 -8.94 1.59 30.36
C ILE A 372 -9.73 0.55 29.59
N TYR A 373 -9.16 0.03 28.47
CA TYR A 373 -9.91 -0.76 27.51
C TYR A 373 -9.50 -2.24 27.49
N ALA A 374 -8.23 -2.54 27.67
CA ALA A 374 -7.73 -3.91 27.60
C ALA A 374 -7.65 -4.59 28.98
N HIS A 375 -8.04 -3.87 30.07
CA HIS A 375 -8.04 -4.38 31.44
C HIS A 375 -6.69 -5.03 31.86
N GLY A 376 -5.58 -4.49 31.36
CA GLY A 376 -4.22 -4.98 31.61
C GLY A 376 -3.77 -6.15 30.73
N GLU A 377 -4.62 -6.64 29.83
CA GLU A 377 -4.24 -7.67 28.88
C GLU A 377 -3.53 -7.09 27.65
N GLN A 378 -2.49 -7.78 27.21
CA GLN A 378 -1.78 -7.44 25.97
C GLN A 378 -2.35 -8.26 24.81
N GLN A 379 -2.76 -7.61 23.75
CA GLN A 379 -3.26 -8.30 22.57
C GLN A 379 -2.12 -8.75 21.65
N PRO A 380 -2.27 -9.85 20.89
CA PRO A 380 -1.29 -10.19 19.83
C PRO A 380 -1.23 -9.08 18.78
N MET A 381 -0.04 -8.79 18.27
CA MET A 381 0.12 -7.90 17.10
C MET A 381 -0.14 -8.67 15.79
N ARG A 382 0.13 -9.99 15.78
CA ARG A 382 -0.28 -10.90 14.70
C ARG A 382 -1.73 -11.30 14.95
N LYS A 383 -2.65 -10.53 14.39
CA LYS A 383 -4.10 -10.66 14.59
C LYS A 383 -4.83 -10.24 13.31
N CYS A 384 -5.81 -11.04 12.89
CA CYS A 384 -6.66 -10.69 11.76
C CYS A 384 -7.41 -9.37 12.04
N VAL A 385 -7.45 -8.47 11.06
CA VAL A 385 -8.17 -7.19 11.21
C VAL A 385 -9.67 -7.39 11.52
N GLY A 386 -10.26 -8.50 11.09
CA GLY A 386 -11.64 -8.88 11.42
C GLY A 386 -11.86 -9.26 12.90
N ASP A 387 -10.81 -9.53 13.65
CA ASP A 387 -10.88 -9.92 15.07
C ASP A 387 -10.70 -8.72 16.02
N TYR A 388 -10.39 -7.52 15.50
CA TYR A 388 -10.34 -6.32 16.33
C TYR A 388 -11.75 -5.87 16.76
N VAL A 389 -11.88 -5.49 17.99
CA VAL A 389 -13.18 -5.08 18.57
C VAL A 389 -13.60 -3.70 18.10
N ASN A 390 -12.62 -2.83 17.83
CA ASN A 390 -12.82 -1.47 17.37
C ASN A 390 -11.55 -0.89 16.74
N ASN A 391 -11.69 0.27 16.10
CA ASN A 391 -10.57 0.94 15.45
C ASN A 391 -9.44 1.34 16.42
N ALA A 392 -9.76 1.65 17.68
CA ALA A 392 -8.73 1.99 18.66
C ALA A 392 -7.82 0.79 18.96
N GLU A 393 -8.38 -0.41 19.11
CA GLU A 393 -7.58 -1.63 19.31
C GLU A 393 -6.66 -1.89 18.11
N TYR A 394 -7.17 -1.73 16.90
CA TYR A 394 -6.37 -1.83 15.67
C TYR A 394 -5.21 -0.83 15.68
N THR A 395 -5.50 0.47 15.85
CA THR A 395 -4.51 1.53 15.86
C THR A 395 -3.43 1.30 16.93
N PHE A 396 -3.84 0.95 18.15
CA PHE A 396 -2.87 0.71 19.23
C PHE A 396 -1.98 -0.51 18.99
N ASN A 397 -2.47 -1.54 18.32
CA ASN A 397 -1.66 -2.73 18.05
C ASN A 397 -0.79 -2.60 16.80
N ALA A 398 -1.32 -2.12 15.68
CA ALA A 398 -0.58 -2.02 14.42
C ALA A 398 0.40 -0.83 14.42
N TYR A 399 -0.07 0.37 14.72
CA TYR A 399 0.72 1.62 14.67
C TYR A 399 1.55 1.82 15.94
N VAL A 400 0.88 2.06 17.05
CA VAL A 400 1.54 2.53 18.28
C VAL A 400 2.48 1.47 18.83
N ARG A 401 2.01 0.25 19.00
CA ARG A 401 2.83 -0.84 19.49
C ARG A 401 3.88 -1.28 18.46
N GLY A 402 3.55 -1.20 17.17
CA GLY A 402 4.48 -1.44 16.08
C GLY A 402 5.71 -0.53 16.16
N GLN A 403 5.53 0.78 16.25
CA GLN A 403 6.66 1.70 16.38
C GLN A 403 7.45 1.52 17.68
N ILE A 404 6.80 1.22 18.82
CA ILE A 404 7.49 0.95 20.08
C ILE A 404 8.37 -0.29 19.95
N MET A 405 7.88 -1.35 19.32
CA MET A 405 8.64 -2.57 19.05
C MET A 405 9.87 -2.28 18.17
N LEU A 406 9.71 -1.49 17.13
CA LEU A 406 10.80 -1.14 16.20
C LEU A 406 11.84 -0.24 16.89
N ASP A 407 11.41 0.73 17.70
CA ASP A 407 12.31 1.55 18.50
C ASP A 407 13.11 0.70 19.51
N SER A 408 12.45 -0.21 20.20
CA SER A 408 13.07 -1.16 21.10
C SER A 408 14.04 -2.10 20.38
N THR A 409 13.71 -2.53 19.16
CA THR A 409 14.60 -3.32 18.31
C THR A 409 15.86 -2.53 17.95
N ARG A 410 15.71 -1.27 17.53
CA ARG A 410 16.84 -0.37 17.23
C ARG A 410 17.76 -0.18 18.43
N ILE A 411 17.19 0.02 19.62
CA ILE A 411 17.97 0.10 20.87
C ILE A 411 18.72 -1.23 21.15
N LEU A 412 18.04 -2.37 20.93
CA LEU A 412 18.61 -3.69 21.20
C LEU A 412 19.79 -4.04 20.31
N ILE A 413 19.69 -3.76 18.98
CA ILE A 413 20.72 -4.17 18.00
C ILE A 413 21.65 -3.03 17.58
N GLY A 414 21.33 -1.79 17.93
CA GLY A 414 22.08 -0.58 17.56
C GLY A 414 21.68 -0.01 16.19
N ASP A 415 21.87 1.30 16.03
CA ASP A 415 21.48 2.08 14.83
C ASP A 415 21.99 1.46 13.52
N GLY A 416 23.29 1.15 13.46
CA GLY A 416 23.88 0.62 12.21
C GLY A 416 23.20 -0.67 11.75
N ALA A 417 23.08 -1.66 12.65
CA ALA A 417 22.46 -2.94 12.32
C ALA A 417 20.96 -2.78 12.00
N PHE A 418 20.26 -1.88 12.67
CA PHE A 418 18.83 -1.65 12.42
C PHE A 418 18.58 -1.09 11.03
N PHE A 419 19.27 0.00 10.64
CA PHE A 419 19.07 0.59 9.32
C PHE A 419 19.65 -0.27 8.19
N ASP A 420 20.72 -1.00 8.41
CA ASP A 420 21.20 -2.01 7.45
C ASP A 420 20.20 -3.15 7.28
N GLY A 421 19.49 -3.53 8.35
CA GLY A 421 18.40 -4.50 8.34
C GLY A 421 17.20 -4.01 7.50
N LEU A 422 16.79 -2.76 7.65
CA LEU A 422 15.71 -2.16 6.84
C LEU A 422 16.08 -2.09 5.36
N LYS A 423 17.31 -1.66 5.03
CA LYS A 423 17.82 -1.67 3.65
C LYS A 423 17.84 -3.08 3.06
N LEU A 424 18.24 -4.05 3.85
CA LEU A 424 18.27 -5.46 3.42
C LEU A 424 16.88 -6.00 3.19
N TYR A 425 15.93 -5.70 4.08
CA TYR A 425 14.52 -6.10 3.97
C TYR A 425 13.90 -5.52 2.69
N TYR A 426 14.03 -4.21 2.47
CA TYR A 426 13.59 -3.56 1.23
C TYR A 426 14.21 -4.21 -0.02
N LYS A 427 15.54 -4.41 -0.02
CA LYS A 427 16.26 -5.00 -1.15
C LYS A 427 15.80 -6.43 -1.50
N LEU A 428 15.47 -7.24 -0.50
CA LEU A 428 15.13 -8.66 -0.71
C LEU A 428 13.66 -8.85 -1.08
N TYR A 429 12.78 -7.96 -0.61
CA TYR A 429 11.34 -8.15 -0.70
C TYR A 429 10.59 -7.10 -1.53
N SER A 430 11.27 -6.13 -2.12
CA SER A 430 10.65 -5.20 -3.09
C SER A 430 10.02 -5.98 -4.26
N GLY A 431 8.74 -5.68 -4.56
CA GLY A 431 7.92 -6.39 -5.55
C GLY A 431 7.35 -7.73 -5.07
N LYS A 432 7.42 -8.03 -3.77
CA LYS A 432 6.93 -9.28 -3.17
C LYS A 432 5.97 -8.99 -2.02
N VAL A 433 5.28 -10.03 -1.55
CA VAL A 433 4.58 -10.04 -0.27
C VAL A 433 5.51 -10.67 0.76
N ALA A 434 5.90 -9.90 1.78
CA ALA A 434 6.77 -10.35 2.87
C ALA A 434 5.95 -10.72 4.11
N LYS A 435 6.52 -11.59 4.94
CA LYS A 435 5.95 -12.03 6.22
C LYS A 435 6.81 -11.51 7.38
N ALA A 436 6.30 -11.60 8.60
CA ALA A 436 7.06 -11.23 9.80
C ALA A 436 8.42 -11.94 9.89
N GLU A 437 8.47 -13.21 9.52
CA GLU A 437 9.71 -14.01 9.53
C GLU A 437 10.77 -13.46 8.58
N ASP A 438 10.35 -12.89 7.46
CA ASP A 438 11.23 -12.26 6.46
C ASP A 438 11.87 -10.98 7.01
N PHE A 439 11.08 -10.16 7.72
CA PHE A 439 11.56 -8.98 8.41
C PHE A 439 12.55 -9.35 9.53
N VAL A 440 12.18 -10.31 10.37
CA VAL A 440 13.03 -10.80 11.47
C VAL A 440 14.34 -11.36 10.90
N GLY A 441 14.29 -12.16 9.83
CA GLY A 441 15.48 -12.71 9.16
C GLY A 441 16.41 -11.63 8.62
N ALA A 442 15.88 -10.52 8.10
CA ALA A 442 16.69 -9.38 7.67
C ALA A 442 17.39 -8.69 8.85
N MET A 443 16.69 -8.48 9.97
CA MET A 443 17.25 -7.91 11.19
C MET A 443 18.30 -8.84 11.82
N GLU A 444 18.07 -10.15 11.87
CA GLU A 444 19.04 -11.14 12.34
C GLU A 444 20.32 -11.14 11.50
N LYS A 445 20.16 -11.09 10.17
CA LYS A 445 21.29 -11.08 9.24
C LYS A 445 22.14 -9.80 9.37
N ALA A 446 21.51 -8.65 9.58
CA ALA A 446 22.19 -7.38 9.75
C ALA A 446 22.89 -7.26 11.11
N SER A 447 22.28 -7.78 12.18
CA SER A 447 22.79 -7.65 13.55
C SER A 447 23.71 -8.78 13.99
N GLY A 448 23.65 -9.94 13.32
CA GLY A 448 24.32 -11.17 13.77
C GLY A 448 23.75 -11.76 15.06
N ARG A 449 22.53 -11.35 15.47
CA ARG A 449 21.87 -11.80 16.70
C ARG A 449 20.66 -12.67 16.35
N ASN A 450 20.32 -13.65 17.20
CA ASN A 450 19.05 -14.34 17.12
C ASN A 450 17.97 -13.47 17.76
N LEU A 451 16.93 -13.13 17.01
CA LEU A 451 15.85 -12.24 17.41
C LEU A 451 14.48 -12.93 17.43
N GLN A 452 14.38 -14.23 17.08
CA GLN A 452 13.11 -14.96 16.97
C GLN A 452 12.27 -14.87 18.24
N SER A 453 12.87 -15.20 19.39
CA SER A 453 12.13 -15.16 20.67
C SER A 453 11.75 -13.73 21.10
N TYR A 454 12.54 -12.74 20.71
CA TYR A 454 12.23 -11.34 20.98
C TYR A 454 10.99 -10.90 20.21
N PHE A 455 10.98 -11.11 18.89
CA PHE A 455 9.82 -10.75 18.08
C PHE A 455 8.59 -11.60 18.40
N GLU A 456 8.75 -12.90 18.66
CA GLU A 456 7.64 -13.75 19.08
C GLU A 456 6.97 -13.24 20.37
N GLY A 457 7.76 -12.69 21.31
CA GLY A 457 7.23 -12.05 22.51
C GLY A 457 6.30 -10.87 22.19
N TRP A 458 6.66 -10.04 21.21
CA TRP A 458 5.84 -8.92 20.75
C TRP A 458 4.62 -9.38 19.98
N LEU A 459 4.83 -10.21 18.98
CA LEU A 459 3.79 -10.62 18.03
C LEU A 459 2.69 -11.47 18.68
N SER A 460 3.04 -12.29 19.68
CA SER A 460 2.07 -13.10 20.44
C SER A 460 1.42 -12.38 21.62
N GLY A 461 1.75 -11.11 21.88
CA GLY A 461 1.21 -10.36 23.01
C GLY A 461 1.84 -10.69 24.36
N LYS A 462 2.96 -11.41 24.40
CA LYS A 462 3.67 -11.77 25.67
C LYS A 462 4.67 -10.71 26.15
N ALA A 463 5.08 -9.78 25.27
CA ALA A 463 5.90 -8.66 25.67
C ALA A 463 5.05 -7.62 26.40
N HIS A 464 5.28 -7.46 27.70
CA HIS A 464 4.59 -6.46 28.51
C HIS A 464 5.35 -5.13 28.50
N LEU A 465 4.60 -4.06 28.21
CA LEU A 465 5.09 -2.69 28.35
C LEU A 465 4.66 -2.17 29.72
N TYR A 466 5.62 -1.76 30.52
CA TYR A 466 5.34 -1.11 31.80
C TYR A 466 5.60 0.39 31.66
N SER A 467 4.65 1.23 32.08
CA SER A 467 4.94 2.63 32.29
C SER A 467 5.89 2.74 33.49
N VAL A 468 7.06 3.35 33.30
CA VAL A 468 7.90 3.78 34.42
C VAL A 468 7.24 5.05 34.94
N SER A 469 6.48 4.93 36.02
CA SER A 469 5.88 6.06 36.75
C SER A 469 6.94 6.95 37.39
#